data_06305feb297f0ae6f9407f9d054dc3b1
#
_entry.id   06305feb297f0ae6f9407f9d054dc3b1
#
_cell.length_a   1.000
_cell.length_b   1.000
_cell.length_c   1.000
_cell.angle_alpha   90.00
_cell.angle_beta   90.00
_cell.angle_gamma   90.00
#
_symmetry.space_group_name_H-M   'P 1'
#
loop_
_entity.id
_entity.type
_entity.pdbx_description
1 polymer ?
#
loop_
_entity_poly.entity_id
_entity_poly.type
_entity_poly.pdbx_seq_one_letter_code
_entity_poly.pdbx_strand_id
1 'polypeptide(L)'
;NLTTPFASGGAKNSIPVATASPNASYTDGFPPVTMLPLSAGGIPPEGQDFNGIFYDVTSHTVWVNAGGQYQFDSALSTAIGGYPIGMVLQSNDGLNSYVSTINNNTIDFNSTPSSIGIEWMPYSGKEVYVRRGYIFYMGCM
;
A
#
# COMPACT_ATOMS: atom_id res chain seq x y z
N ASN A 1 -19.79 -2.86 3.05
CA ASN A 1 -18.44 -2.93 2.44
C ASN A 1 -18.53 -2.67 0.97
N LEU A 2 -17.54 -1.96 0.42
CA LEU A 2 -17.39 -1.75 -1.01
C LEU A 2 -16.97 -3.07 -1.68
N THR A 3 -17.72 -3.49 -2.69
CA THR A 3 -17.48 -4.78 -3.37
C THR A 3 -16.99 -4.61 -4.80
N THR A 4 -17.13 -3.42 -5.36
CA THR A 4 -16.76 -3.15 -6.76
C THR A 4 -16.06 -1.79 -6.83
N PRO A 5 -14.92 -1.68 -7.50
CA PRO A 5 -14.24 -0.39 -7.66
C PRO A 5 -15.06 0.58 -8.48
N PHE A 6 -14.89 1.86 -8.21
CA PHE A 6 -15.54 2.92 -8.99
C PHE A 6 -15.08 2.84 -10.44
N ALA A 7 -15.99 3.01 -11.38
CA ALA A 7 -15.71 2.97 -12.81
C ALA A 7 -15.06 1.66 -13.27
N SER A 8 -15.39 0.51 -12.64
CA SER A 8 -14.77 -0.78 -13.03
C SER A 8 -15.09 -1.13 -14.49
N GLY A 9 -16.29 -0.83 -14.98
CA GLY A 9 -16.68 -1.04 -16.37
C GLY A 9 -16.68 0.23 -17.22
N GLY A 10 -16.27 1.36 -16.66
CA GLY A 10 -16.31 2.65 -17.35
C GLY A 10 -14.96 3.08 -17.93
N ALA A 11 -15.01 4.06 -18.82
CA ALA A 11 -13.80 4.66 -19.37
C ALA A 11 -13.05 5.42 -18.28
N LYS A 12 -11.77 5.14 -18.16
CA LYS A 12 -10.89 5.73 -17.16
C LYS A 12 -9.47 5.81 -17.69
N ASN A 13 -8.75 6.83 -17.29
CA ASN A 13 -7.33 6.99 -17.61
C ASN A 13 -6.47 6.30 -16.55
N SER A 14 -5.33 5.77 -16.98
CA SER A 14 -4.27 5.38 -16.04
C SER A 14 -3.54 6.65 -15.62
N ILE A 15 -3.48 6.93 -14.33
CA ILE A 15 -2.87 8.16 -13.81
C ILE A 15 -1.36 7.94 -13.70
N PRO A 16 -0.55 8.71 -14.44
CA PRO A 16 0.90 8.56 -14.36
C PRO A 16 1.46 9.19 -13.09
N VAL A 17 2.68 8.80 -12.72
CA VAL A 17 3.37 9.41 -11.58
C VAL A 17 3.59 10.89 -11.83
N ALA A 18 4.06 11.25 -13.03
CA ALA A 18 4.27 12.64 -13.44
C ALA A 18 4.01 12.79 -14.92
N THR A 19 3.54 13.97 -15.33
CA THR A 19 3.27 14.27 -16.73
C THR A 19 3.37 15.79 -16.98
N ALA A 20 3.72 16.14 -18.21
CA ALA A 20 3.64 17.52 -18.67
C ALA A 20 2.31 17.82 -19.40
N SER A 21 1.41 16.87 -19.46
CA SER A 21 0.10 16.96 -20.09
C SER A 21 -0.85 17.83 -19.25
N PRO A 22 -1.94 18.33 -19.82
CA PRO A 22 -3.02 18.93 -19.05
C PRO A 22 -3.80 17.92 -18.20
N ASN A 23 -3.45 16.63 -18.26
CA ASN A 23 -4.09 15.58 -17.49
C ASN A 23 -3.51 15.49 -16.08
N ALA A 24 -4.19 14.77 -15.22
CA ALA A 24 -3.77 14.60 -13.83
C ALA A 24 -2.55 13.68 -13.71
N SER A 25 -1.76 13.91 -12.67
CA SER A 25 -0.67 13.02 -12.26
C SER A 25 -0.62 12.88 -10.75
N TYR A 26 0.02 11.83 -10.26
CA TYR A 26 0.18 11.67 -8.80
C TYR A 26 1.12 12.71 -8.19
N THR A 27 2.10 13.21 -8.95
CA THR A 27 3.03 14.23 -8.46
C THR A 27 2.39 15.60 -8.35
N ASP A 28 1.67 16.03 -9.39
CA ASP A 28 1.20 17.41 -9.50
C ASP A 28 -0.30 17.56 -9.28
N GLY A 29 -1.03 16.44 -9.27
CA GLY A 29 -2.49 16.47 -9.22
C GLY A 29 -3.07 16.97 -10.54
N PHE A 30 -4.19 17.69 -10.45
CA PHE A 30 -4.75 18.37 -11.61
C PHE A 30 -3.96 19.65 -11.92
N PRO A 31 -3.58 19.90 -13.19
CA PRO A 31 -2.75 21.05 -13.54
C PRO A 31 -3.45 22.38 -13.27
N PRO A 32 -2.68 23.46 -13.05
CA PRO A 32 -3.25 24.78 -12.73
C PRO A 32 -4.30 25.29 -13.72
N VAL A 33 -4.18 24.91 -15.01
CA VAL A 33 -5.13 25.32 -16.03
C VAL A 33 -6.55 24.84 -15.75
N THR A 34 -6.69 23.74 -14.99
CA THR A 34 -8.02 23.22 -14.61
C THR A 34 -8.64 23.99 -13.44
N MET A 35 -7.86 24.88 -12.80
CA MET A 35 -8.32 25.71 -11.68
C MET A 35 -8.73 27.12 -12.14
N LEU A 36 -8.55 27.43 -13.43
CA LEU A 36 -8.93 28.73 -13.99
C LEU A 36 -10.37 28.71 -14.47
N PRO A 37 -11.07 29.84 -14.41
CA PRO A 37 -12.38 29.96 -15.06
C PRO A 37 -12.23 29.83 -16.58
N LEU A 38 -13.25 29.32 -17.24
CA LEU A 38 -13.23 29.17 -18.70
C LEU A 38 -12.97 30.50 -19.41
N SER A 39 -13.50 31.61 -18.86
CA SER A 39 -13.31 32.97 -19.41
C SER A 39 -11.85 33.44 -19.35
N ALA A 40 -11.01 32.80 -18.52
CA ALA A 40 -9.59 33.09 -18.40
C ALA A 40 -8.73 32.04 -19.08
N GLY A 41 -9.31 31.20 -19.94
CA GLY A 41 -8.57 30.16 -20.65
C GLY A 41 -8.44 28.84 -19.88
N GLY A 42 -9.24 28.67 -18.85
CA GLY A 42 -9.26 27.42 -18.09
C GLY A 42 -9.81 26.27 -18.93
N ILE A 43 -9.38 25.06 -18.59
CA ILE A 43 -9.83 23.82 -19.22
C ILE A 43 -10.41 22.94 -18.12
N PRO A 44 -11.63 22.44 -18.23
CA PRO A 44 -12.19 21.55 -17.19
C PRO A 44 -11.33 20.29 -17.00
N PRO A 45 -11.23 19.79 -15.77
CA PRO A 45 -10.58 18.51 -15.54
C PRO A 45 -11.26 17.40 -16.33
N GLU A 46 -10.44 16.44 -16.79
CA GLU A 46 -10.95 15.33 -17.58
C GLU A 46 -11.72 14.34 -16.70
N GLY A 47 -12.95 13.99 -17.08
CA GLY A 47 -13.74 13.03 -16.30
C GLY A 47 -13.10 11.65 -16.21
N GLN A 48 -12.35 11.23 -17.23
CA GLN A 48 -11.65 9.96 -17.20
C GLN A 48 -10.48 9.95 -16.21
N ASP A 49 -9.90 11.10 -15.91
CA ASP A 49 -8.88 11.22 -14.86
C ASP A 49 -9.50 11.02 -13.47
N PHE A 50 -10.69 11.63 -13.22
CA PHE A 50 -11.42 11.35 -11.98
C PHE A 50 -11.76 9.87 -11.85
N ASN A 51 -12.26 9.27 -12.94
CA ASN A 51 -12.58 7.84 -12.95
C ASN A 51 -11.34 6.99 -12.63
N GLY A 52 -10.18 7.36 -13.16
CA GLY A 52 -8.92 6.67 -12.91
C GLY A 52 -8.50 6.74 -11.46
N ILE A 53 -8.48 7.97 -10.89
CA ILE A 53 -8.10 8.19 -9.50
C ILE A 53 -9.04 7.42 -8.56
N PHE A 54 -10.35 7.54 -8.75
CA PHE A 54 -11.31 6.84 -7.90
C PHE A 54 -11.24 5.32 -8.09
N TYR A 55 -10.94 4.85 -9.30
CA TYR A 55 -10.73 3.42 -9.54
C TYR A 55 -9.55 2.90 -8.72
N ASP A 56 -8.41 3.59 -8.76
CA ASP A 56 -7.21 3.17 -8.04
C ASP A 56 -7.47 3.09 -6.53
N VAL A 57 -8.06 4.16 -5.96
CA VAL A 57 -8.35 4.22 -4.52
C VAL A 57 -9.38 3.17 -4.11
N THR A 58 -10.47 3.02 -4.88
CA THR A 58 -11.52 2.08 -4.52
C THR A 58 -11.16 0.62 -4.82
N SER A 59 -10.29 0.36 -5.79
CA SER A 59 -9.71 -0.96 -6.01
C SER A 59 -8.93 -1.42 -4.79
N HIS A 60 -8.12 -0.52 -4.23
CA HIS A 60 -7.39 -0.79 -3.00
C HIS A 60 -8.36 -1.07 -1.83
N THR A 61 -9.44 -0.30 -1.72
CA THR A 61 -10.45 -0.51 -0.69
C THR A 61 -11.11 -1.89 -0.82
N VAL A 62 -11.44 -2.31 -2.04
CA VAL A 62 -12.02 -3.64 -2.28
C VAL A 62 -11.02 -4.74 -1.89
N TRP A 63 -9.74 -4.56 -2.24
CA TRP A 63 -8.69 -5.52 -1.89
C TRP A 63 -8.54 -5.65 -0.36
N VAL A 64 -8.55 -4.54 0.37
CA VAL A 64 -8.49 -4.55 1.84
C VAL A 64 -9.74 -5.21 2.43
N ASN A 65 -10.93 -4.91 1.89
CA ASN A 65 -12.20 -5.53 2.34
C ASN A 65 -12.20 -7.06 2.12
N ALA A 66 -11.48 -7.52 1.12
CA ALA A 66 -11.33 -8.95 0.85
C ALA A 66 -10.28 -9.64 1.73
N GLY A 67 -9.65 -8.90 2.64
CA GLY A 67 -8.63 -9.44 3.54
C GLY A 67 -7.22 -9.30 3.00
N GLY A 68 -6.99 -8.39 2.07
CA GLY A 68 -5.66 -8.14 1.51
C GLY A 68 -4.63 -7.80 2.57
N GLN A 69 -3.44 -8.37 2.44
CA GLN A 69 -2.31 -8.17 3.34
C GLN A 69 -1.14 -7.63 2.55
N TYR A 70 -0.45 -6.66 3.12
CA TYR A 70 0.73 -6.06 2.46
C TYR A 70 1.91 -7.00 2.51
N GLN A 71 2.64 -7.07 1.41
CA GLN A 71 3.88 -7.82 1.30
C GLN A 71 5.05 -6.83 1.24
N PHE A 72 6.28 -7.35 1.32
CA PHE A 72 7.45 -6.50 1.19
C PHE A 72 7.52 -5.95 -0.24
N ASP A 73 7.63 -4.64 -0.36
CA ASP A 73 7.79 -3.94 -1.63
C ASP A 73 9.07 -3.11 -1.58
N SER A 74 10.04 -3.47 -2.42
CA SER A 74 11.36 -2.84 -2.41
C SER A 74 11.31 -1.39 -2.91
N ALA A 75 10.40 -1.08 -3.84
CA ALA A 75 10.25 0.28 -4.35
C ALA A 75 9.65 1.19 -3.28
N LEU A 76 8.60 0.71 -2.60
CA LEU A 76 8.01 1.44 -1.48
C LEU A 76 9.02 1.59 -0.33
N SER A 77 9.71 0.50 0.03
CA SER A 77 10.75 0.51 1.06
C SER A 77 11.79 1.60 0.80
N THR A 78 12.25 1.70 -0.45
CA THR A 78 13.21 2.74 -0.86
C THR A 78 12.60 4.13 -0.72
N ALA A 79 11.36 4.31 -1.18
CA ALA A 79 10.70 5.61 -1.19
C ALA A 79 10.45 6.16 0.21
N ILE A 80 10.15 5.29 1.18
CA ILE A 80 9.87 5.71 2.56
C ILE A 80 11.09 5.64 3.47
N GLY A 81 12.24 5.19 2.96
CA GLY A 81 13.46 5.04 3.76
C GLY A 81 13.46 3.82 4.66
N GLY A 82 12.72 2.78 4.29
CA GLY A 82 12.59 1.54 5.03
C GLY A 82 11.35 1.49 5.90
N TYR A 83 10.87 0.28 6.16
CA TYR A 83 9.68 0.06 7.00
C TYR A 83 9.97 0.40 8.45
N PRO A 84 9.05 1.10 9.13
CA PRO A 84 9.24 1.41 10.56
C PRO A 84 9.03 0.18 11.44
N ILE A 85 9.52 0.27 12.65
CA ILE A 85 9.29 -0.74 13.68
C ILE A 85 7.79 -0.92 13.91
N GLY A 86 7.37 -2.18 14.08
CA GLY A 86 5.96 -2.51 14.33
C GLY A 86 5.13 -2.74 13.07
N MET A 87 5.66 -2.48 11.88
CA MET A 87 4.97 -2.79 10.64
C MET A 87 4.87 -4.29 10.44
N VAL A 88 3.68 -4.77 10.04
CA VAL A 88 3.43 -6.19 9.78
C VAL A 88 3.27 -6.40 8.29
N LEU A 89 4.06 -7.32 7.74
CA LEU A 89 4.01 -7.69 6.32
C LEU A 89 3.83 -9.20 6.21
N GLN A 90 3.18 -9.62 5.11
CA GLN A 90 2.97 -11.02 4.80
C GLN A 90 4.08 -11.53 3.88
N SER A 91 4.44 -12.80 4.05
CA SER A 91 5.34 -13.47 3.10
C SER A 91 4.69 -13.62 1.72
N ASN A 92 5.54 -13.75 0.69
CA ASN A 92 5.07 -13.85 -0.70
C ASN A 92 4.18 -15.07 -0.95
N ASP A 93 4.35 -16.13 -0.16
CA ASP A 93 3.50 -17.32 -0.25
C ASP A 93 2.14 -17.17 0.46
N GLY A 94 1.96 -16.06 1.19
CA GLY A 94 0.70 -15.77 1.90
C GLY A 94 0.50 -16.55 3.17
N LEU A 95 1.47 -17.35 3.62
CA LEU A 95 1.27 -18.26 4.74
C LEU A 95 1.70 -17.68 6.08
N ASN A 96 2.63 -16.74 6.07
CA ASN A 96 3.21 -16.21 7.30
C ASN A 96 3.19 -14.70 7.31
N SER A 97 3.21 -14.12 8.50
CA SER A 97 3.34 -12.67 8.66
C SER A 97 4.50 -12.38 9.61
N TYR A 98 5.15 -11.26 9.38
CA TYR A 98 6.31 -10.85 10.15
C TYR A 98 6.19 -9.38 10.54
N VAL A 99 6.63 -9.06 11.75
CA VAL A 99 6.65 -7.68 12.26
C VAL A 99 8.09 -7.18 12.24
N SER A 100 8.27 -5.95 11.76
CA SER A 100 9.57 -5.27 11.78
C SER A 100 9.96 -4.92 13.21
N THR A 101 11.17 -5.27 13.62
CA THR A 101 11.71 -5.01 14.95
C THR A 101 12.60 -3.78 15.01
N ILE A 102 12.89 -3.18 13.86
CA ILE A 102 13.77 -2.01 13.75
C ILE A 102 13.12 -0.93 12.89
N ASN A 103 13.57 0.31 13.05
CA ASN A 103 13.19 1.39 12.14
C ASN A 103 14.05 1.34 10.88
N ASN A 104 13.50 1.92 9.82
CA ASN A 104 14.17 2.02 8.53
C ASN A 104 14.59 0.63 8.02
N ASN A 105 13.74 -0.36 8.20
CA ASN A 105 14.02 -1.74 7.83
C ASN A 105 13.86 -1.89 6.30
N THR A 106 14.96 -2.07 5.60
CA THR A 106 14.99 -2.25 4.15
C THR A 106 15.22 -3.70 3.73
N ILE A 107 15.26 -4.62 4.70
CA ILE A 107 15.61 -6.01 4.44
C ILE A 107 14.37 -6.79 4.05
N ASP A 108 14.37 -7.37 2.87
CA ASP A 108 13.31 -8.26 2.41
C ASP A 108 13.53 -9.66 2.99
N PHE A 109 12.66 -10.04 3.93
CA PHE A 109 12.74 -11.36 4.55
C PHE A 109 12.41 -12.50 3.58
N ASN A 110 11.77 -12.23 2.43
CA ASN A 110 11.52 -13.27 1.44
C ASN A 110 12.80 -13.66 0.71
N SER A 111 13.68 -12.69 0.46
CA SER A 111 14.97 -12.94 -0.18
C SER A 111 16.11 -13.14 0.82
N THR A 112 15.91 -12.74 2.07
CA THR A 112 16.90 -12.85 3.15
C THR A 112 16.29 -13.54 4.37
N PRO A 113 16.01 -14.86 4.30
CA PRO A 113 15.38 -15.57 5.42
C PRO A 113 16.16 -15.52 6.73
N SER A 114 17.47 -15.26 6.67
CA SER A 114 18.30 -15.12 7.89
C SER A 114 17.92 -13.88 8.73
N SER A 115 17.16 -12.95 8.18
CA SER A 115 16.65 -11.79 8.91
C SER A 115 15.47 -12.13 9.82
N ILE A 116 14.84 -13.30 9.60
CA ILE A 116 13.72 -13.75 10.42
C ILE A 116 14.26 -14.20 11.78
N GLY A 117 13.69 -13.61 12.82
CA GLY A 117 14.18 -13.78 14.19
C GLY A 117 15.16 -12.68 14.62
N ILE A 118 15.50 -11.76 13.73
CA ILE A 118 16.41 -10.62 14.00
C ILE A 118 15.68 -9.31 13.66
N GLU A 119 15.69 -8.91 12.39
CA GLU A 119 15.01 -7.68 11.95
C GLU A 119 13.53 -7.88 11.70
N TRP A 120 13.10 -9.10 11.50
CA TRP A 120 11.70 -9.48 11.31
C TRP A 120 11.35 -10.63 12.25
N MET A 121 10.33 -10.44 13.08
CA MET A 121 9.85 -11.50 13.98
C MET A 121 8.54 -12.08 13.47
N PRO A 122 8.36 -13.40 13.60
CA PRO A 122 7.06 -14.00 13.22
C PRO A 122 5.93 -13.34 14.00
N TYR A 123 4.82 -13.07 13.31
CA TYR A 123 3.67 -12.41 13.89
C TYR A 123 2.41 -13.23 13.64
N SER A 124 1.79 -13.70 14.71
CA SER A 124 0.57 -14.49 14.60
C SER A 124 -0.71 -13.68 14.71
N GLY A 125 -0.59 -12.40 15.04
CA GLY A 125 -1.76 -11.53 15.25
C GLY A 125 -2.49 -11.79 16.54
N LYS A 126 -2.02 -12.75 17.34
CA LYS A 126 -2.61 -13.04 18.64
C LYS A 126 -1.56 -13.61 19.57
N GLU A 127 -1.90 -13.98 20.67
CA GLU A 127 -1.07 -14.41 21.62
C GLU A 127 0.25 -13.91 21.64
N VAL A 128 0.61 -13.51 22.31
CA VAL A 128 1.73 -12.92 22.03
C VAL A 128 2.71 -13.20 23.02
N TYR A 129 2.69 -13.96 23.36
CA TYR A 129 3.48 -14.20 24.23
C TYR A 129 4.27 -15.30 24.29
N VAL A 130 4.22 -15.56 24.40
CA VAL A 130 4.74 -16.26 24.47
C VAL A 130 5.43 -16.72 24.94
N ARG A 131 5.46 -17.15 25.25
CA ARG A 131 5.85 -17.44 25.78
C ARG A 131 6.84 -17.79 25.88
N ARG A 132 7.42 -17.61 26.52
CA ARG A 132 8.21 -17.76 26.66
C ARG A 132 8.79 -18.76 26.72
N GLY A 133 9.00 -19.19 26.62
CA GLY A 133 9.31 -19.96 26.56
C GLY A 133 8.87 -20.98 26.40
N TYR A 134 8.21 -21.18 26.43
CA TYR A 134 7.56 -21.68 26.20
C TYR A 134 6.71 -21.67 25.58
N ILE A 135 6.24 -21.32 25.30
CA ILE A 135 5.61 -20.89 24.93
C ILE A 135 4.94 -20.90 24.81
N PHE A 136 4.21 -20.61 24.73
CA PHE A 136 3.55 -20.27 24.70
C PHE A 136 2.82 -19.95 24.27
N TYR A 137 2.24 -19.85 24.07
CA TYR A 137 1.61 -19.18 23.91
C TYR A 137 0.90 -18.92 24.17
N MET A 138 0.50 -18.75 24.27
CA MET A 138 0.03 -18.40 24.66
C MET A 138 -0.57 -18.56 24.72
N GLY A 139 -0.35 -19.18 24.97
CA GLY A 139 -0.74 -19.44 25.30
C GLY A 139 -0.94 -20.03 25.55
N CYS A 140 -0.81 -20.34 25.76
CA CYS A 140 -0.65 -20.60 26.21
C CYS A 140 -0.51 -21.06 26.70
N MET A 141 -0.12 -21.35 26.95
CA MET A 141 0.09 -21.30 27.53
C MET A 141 0.01 -21.26 27.50
#